data_daa0d06e46003922947cf0e2dd29a394
#
_entry.id   daa0d06e46003922947cf0e2dd29a394
#
_cell.length_a   1.000
_cell.length_b   1.000
_cell.length_c   1.000
_cell.angle_alpha   90.00
_cell.angle_beta   90.00
_cell.angle_gamma   90.00
#
_symmetry.space_group_name_H-M   'P 1'
#
loop_
_entity.id
_entity.type
_entity.pdbx_description
1 polymer ?
#
loop_
_entity_poly.entity_id
_entity_poly.type
_entity_poly.pdbx_seq_one_letter_code
_entity_poly.pdbx_strand_id
1 'polypeptide(L)'
;MALELLPISMLKAIDLLPDAKTPVTLFTRHSIREVVAGQGLAGYDLQLTSQGRDLAQAWGTYLIDNTDRSIQHCISSPIQRCVDTAALMIQGADSSTLAQNTHCIEIVEQGLLVEPGSFVLDIKQA
;
A
#
# COMPACT_ATOMS: atom_id res chain seq x y z
N MET A 1 10.26 12.93 -9.08
CA MET A 1 10.36 12.74 -7.64
C MET A 1 9.17 11.94 -7.15
N ALA A 2 9.44 11.04 -6.22
CA ALA A 2 8.37 10.18 -5.70
C ALA A 2 7.24 10.97 -5.04
N LEU A 3 7.60 12.05 -4.34
CA LEU A 3 6.62 12.88 -3.64
C LEU A 3 5.56 13.46 -4.58
N GLU A 4 5.94 13.79 -5.81
CA GLU A 4 5.02 14.38 -6.79
C GLU A 4 3.96 13.40 -7.27
N LEU A 5 4.19 12.10 -7.11
CA LEU A 5 3.23 11.07 -7.51
C LEU A 5 2.09 10.92 -6.52
N LEU A 6 2.26 11.39 -5.29
CA LEU A 6 1.32 11.12 -4.21
C LEU A 6 0.18 12.14 -4.18
N PRO A 7 -1.08 11.69 -4.16
CA PRO A 7 -2.21 12.61 -4.00
C PRO A 7 -2.15 13.34 -2.65
N ILE A 8 -2.65 14.56 -2.63
CA ILE A 8 -2.71 15.36 -1.40
C ILE A 8 -3.45 14.62 -0.29
N SER A 9 -4.48 13.86 -0.63
CA SER A 9 -5.25 13.11 0.36
C SER A 9 -4.40 12.06 1.08
N MET A 10 -3.45 11.44 0.38
CA MET A 10 -2.55 10.47 1.01
C MET A 10 -1.55 11.18 1.93
N LEU A 11 -1.06 12.34 1.53
CA LEU A 11 -0.16 13.13 2.36
C LEU A 11 -0.85 13.58 3.65
N LYS A 12 -2.10 14.01 3.53
CA LYS A 12 -2.90 14.42 4.70
C LYS A 12 -3.18 13.25 5.64
N ALA A 13 -3.37 12.05 5.09
CA ALA A 13 -3.61 10.87 5.92
C ALA A 13 -2.43 10.61 6.85
N ILE A 14 -1.20 10.81 6.35
CA ILE A 14 0.00 10.65 7.18
C ILE A 14 -0.02 11.65 8.35
N ASP A 15 -0.41 12.89 8.09
CA ASP A 15 -0.45 13.92 9.13
C ASP A 15 -1.50 13.63 10.21
N LEU A 16 -2.49 12.81 9.88
CA LEU A 16 -3.55 12.45 10.82
C LEU A 16 -3.23 11.21 11.66
N LEU A 17 -2.11 10.56 11.41
CA LEU A 17 -1.74 9.39 12.19
C LEU A 17 -1.47 9.77 13.65
N PRO A 18 -1.86 8.90 14.59
CA PRO A 18 -1.54 9.15 15.99
C PRO A 18 -0.05 9.01 16.26
N ASP A 19 0.35 9.26 17.50
CA ASP A 19 1.72 9.06 17.95
C ASP A 19 2.24 7.68 17.51
N ALA A 20 3.51 7.63 17.09
CA ALA A 20 4.12 6.40 16.58
C ALA A 20 4.05 5.24 17.58
N LYS A 21 3.95 5.52 18.86
CA LYS A 21 3.80 4.48 19.89
C LYS A 21 2.45 3.77 19.83
N THR A 22 1.46 4.37 19.18
CA THR A 22 0.13 3.79 19.06
C THR A 22 0.10 2.89 17.82
N PRO A 23 -0.17 1.59 17.96
CA PRO A 23 -0.30 0.72 16.77
C PRO A 23 -1.47 1.18 15.92
N VAL A 24 -1.31 1.11 14.60
CA VAL A 24 -2.32 1.54 13.64
C VAL A 24 -2.50 0.47 12.57
N THR A 25 -3.74 0.25 12.18
CA THR A 25 -4.08 -0.60 11.05
C THR A 25 -4.56 0.31 9.91
N LEU A 26 -3.87 0.26 8.79
CA LEU A 26 -4.26 1.00 7.59
C LEU A 26 -5.10 0.09 6.69
N PHE A 27 -6.29 0.54 6.35
CA PHE A 27 -7.14 -0.13 5.39
C PHE A 27 -6.96 0.58 4.05
N THR A 28 -6.40 -0.13 3.07
CA THR A 28 -5.91 0.50 1.85
C THR A 28 -6.53 -0.16 0.63
N ARG A 29 -6.89 0.63 -0.36
CA ARG A 29 -7.40 0.16 -1.63
C ARG A 29 -6.23 -0.07 -2.59
N HIS A 30 -6.44 -0.94 -3.63
CA HIS A 30 -5.44 -1.13 -4.67
C HIS A 30 -5.14 0.20 -5.37
N SER A 31 -3.96 0.28 -5.98
CA SER A 31 -3.53 1.46 -6.72
C SER A 31 -4.23 1.56 -8.09
N ILE A 32 -3.75 2.47 -8.95
CA ILE A 32 -4.38 2.74 -10.25
C ILE A 32 -4.31 1.50 -11.13
N ARG A 33 -5.46 1.04 -11.58
CA ARG A 33 -5.57 -0.13 -12.44
C ARG A 33 -5.97 0.25 -13.85
N GLU A 34 -5.82 -0.70 -14.75
CA GLU A 34 -6.32 -0.58 -16.11
C GLU A 34 -7.82 -0.32 -16.11
N VAL A 35 -8.30 0.36 -17.13
CA VAL A 35 -9.71 0.68 -17.30
C VAL A 35 -10.21 0.02 -18.57
N VAL A 36 -11.36 -0.65 -18.48
CA VAL A 36 -12.02 -1.25 -19.63
C VAL A 36 -13.16 -0.34 -20.04
N ALA A 37 -13.03 0.29 -21.21
CA ALA A 37 -14.02 1.24 -21.70
C ALA A 37 -15.36 0.52 -21.98
N GLY A 38 -16.45 1.15 -21.56
CA GLY A 38 -17.80 0.66 -21.84
C GLY A 38 -18.25 -0.51 -20.99
N GLN A 39 -17.47 -0.96 -20.04
CA GLN A 39 -17.83 -2.06 -19.15
C GLN A 39 -18.30 -1.56 -17.81
N GLY A 40 -19.29 -2.25 -17.24
CA GLY A 40 -19.86 -1.86 -15.93
C GLY A 40 -18.97 -2.20 -14.75
N LEU A 41 -18.38 -3.41 -14.75
CA LEU A 41 -17.62 -3.92 -13.62
C LEU A 41 -16.19 -4.26 -14.01
N ALA A 42 -15.27 -4.00 -13.10
CA ALA A 42 -13.87 -4.36 -13.30
C ALA A 42 -13.69 -5.87 -13.09
N GLY A 43 -13.07 -6.54 -14.05
CA GLY A 43 -12.69 -7.94 -13.89
C GLY A 43 -11.54 -8.09 -12.89
N TYR A 44 -11.40 -9.29 -12.36
CA TYR A 44 -10.32 -9.59 -11.41
C TYR A 44 -8.95 -9.68 -12.09
N ASP A 45 -8.94 -9.79 -13.42
CA ASP A 45 -7.72 -9.89 -14.20
C ASP A 45 -7.12 -8.55 -14.60
N LEU A 46 -7.80 -7.44 -14.31
CA LEU A 46 -7.25 -6.11 -14.60
C LEU A 46 -6.06 -5.83 -13.70
N GLN A 47 -4.97 -5.44 -14.32
CA GLN A 47 -3.71 -5.20 -13.63
C GLN A 47 -3.51 -3.72 -13.29
N LEU A 48 -2.53 -3.45 -12.44
CA LEU A 48 -2.13 -2.07 -12.17
C LEU A 48 -1.49 -1.46 -13.41
N THR A 49 -1.71 -0.17 -13.61
CA THR A 49 -0.99 0.58 -14.65
C THR A 49 0.46 0.80 -14.18
N SER A 50 1.34 1.18 -15.13
CA SER A 50 2.71 1.56 -14.80
C SER A 50 2.73 2.67 -13.75
N GLN A 51 1.89 3.68 -13.95
CA GLN A 51 1.77 4.79 -12.99
C GLN A 51 1.28 4.30 -11.63
N GLY A 52 0.33 3.37 -11.61
CA GLY A 52 -0.18 2.80 -10.37
C GLY A 52 0.89 2.04 -9.61
N ARG A 53 1.76 1.33 -10.32
CA ARG A 53 2.88 0.60 -9.71
C ARG A 53 3.87 1.57 -9.08
N ASP A 54 4.23 2.63 -9.81
CA ASP A 54 5.14 3.66 -9.30
C ASP A 54 4.56 4.37 -8.07
N LEU A 55 3.28 4.66 -8.11
CA LEU A 55 2.58 5.30 -6.99
C LEU A 55 2.62 4.44 -5.73
N ALA A 56 2.34 3.14 -5.87
CA ALA A 56 2.34 2.23 -4.72
C ALA A 56 3.73 2.16 -4.08
N GLN A 57 4.76 2.05 -4.90
CA GLN A 57 6.13 2.00 -4.41
C GLN A 57 6.53 3.31 -3.72
N ALA A 58 6.19 4.44 -4.33
CA ALA A 58 6.45 5.76 -3.76
C ALA A 58 5.74 5.95 -2.42
N TRP A 59 4.51 5.45 -2.30
CA TRP A 59 3.75 5.53 -1.07
C TRP A 59 4.43 4.76 0.07
N GLY A 60 4.92 3.57 -0.22
CA GLY A 60 5.64 2.78 0.77
C GLY A 60 6.88 3.49 1.27
N THR A 61 7.65 4.07 0.36
CA THR A 61 8.85 4.85 0.71
C THR A 61 8.47 6.06 1.57
N TYR A 62 7.44 6.79 1.15
CA TYR A 62 7.00 7.98 1.86
C TYR A 62 6.53 7.65 3.28
N LEU A 63 5.81 6.55 3.44
CA LEU A 63 5.32 6.13 4.76
C LEU A 63 6.47 5.95 5.75
N ILE A 64 7.54 5.28 5.31
CA ILE A 64 8.69 5.04 6.20
C ILE A 64 9.49 6.32 6.42
N ASP A 65 9.72 7.10 5.36
CA ASP A 65 10.53 8.31 5.45
C ASP A 65 9.91 9.40 6.32
N ASN A 66 8.59 9.40 6.46
CA ASN A 66 7.86 10.49 7.11
C ASN A 66 7.16 10.07 8.40
N THR A 67 7.41 8.85 8.86
CA THR A 67 6.89 8.36 10.15
C THR A 67 7.98 7.56 10.84
N ASP A 68 7.86 7.40 12.15
CA ASP A 68 8.73 6.49 12.90
C ASP A 68 8.10 5.11 12.97
N ARG A 69 7.61 4.62 11.83
CA ARG A 69 6.85 3.38 11.76
C ARG A 69 7.45 2.43 10.74
N SER A 70 7.17 1.16 10.93
CA SER A 70 7.49 0.13 9.95
C SER A 70 6.26 -0.75 9.75
N ILE A 71 6.21 -1.43 8.59
CA ILE A 71 5.12 -2.36 8.30
C ILE A 71 5.43 -3.68 9.01
N GLN A 72 4.48 -4.15 9.81
CA GLN A 72 4.66 -5.38 10.57
C GLN A 72 3.92 -6.55 9.95
N HIS A 73 2.71 -6.32 9.47
CA HIS A 73 1.88 -7.36 8.86
C HIS A 73 1.12 -6.81 7.67
N CYS A 74 0.80 -7.69 6.73
CA CYS A 74 -0.01 -7.33 5.57
C CYS A 74 -1.01 -8.45 5.28
N ILE A 75 -2.28 -8.09 5.17
CA ILE A 75 -3.35 -9.00 4.78
C ILE A 75 -4.01 -8.40 3.54
N SER A 76 -4.10 -9.18 2.46
CA SER A 76 -4.59 -8.67 1.19
C SER A 76 -5.73 -9.51 0.64
N SER A 77 -6.63 -8.87 -0.12
CA SER A 77 -7.48 -9.58 -1.05
C SER A 77 -6.61 -10.45 -1.97
N PRO A 78 -7.06 -11.65 -2.37
CA PRO A 78 -6.31 -12.48 -3.32
C PRO A 78 -6.31 -11.93 -4.75
N ILE A 79 -7.08 -10.88 -5.04
CA ILE A 79 -7.08 -10.26 -6.37
C ILE A 79 -5.67 -9.74 -6.65
N GLN A 80 -5.14 -10.07 -7.84
CA GLN A 80 -3.74 -9.80 -8.14
C GLN A 80 -3.35 -8.33 -7.99
N ARG A 81 -4.19 -7.41 -8.44
CA ARG A 81 -3.86 -5.98 -8.32
C ARG A 81 -3.76 -5.52 -6.86
N CYS A 82 -4.47 -6.17 -5.94
CA CYS A 82 -4.35 -5.86 -4.52
C CYS A 82 -3.05 -6.41 -3.94
N VAL A 83 -2.72 -7.64 -4.28
CA VAL A 83 -1.45 -8.26 -3.86
C VAL A 83 -0.28 -7.46 -4.40
N ASP A 84 -0.35 -7.06 -5.67
CA ASP A 84 0.72 -6.27 -6.31
C ASP A 84 0.89 -4.91 -5.63
N THR A 85 -0.21 -4.22 -5.32
CA THR A 85 -0.14 -2.94 -4.62
C THR A 85 0.55 -3.10 -3.27
N ALA A 86 0.14 -4.10 -2.50
CA ALA A 86 0.72 -4.36 -1.20
C ALA A 86 2.22 -4.69 -1.31
N ALA A 87 2.57 -5.54 -2.26
CA ALA A 87 3.96 -5.93 -2.48
C ALA A 87 4.83 -4.74 -2.86
N LEU A 88 4.32 -3.85 -3.73
CA LEU A 88 5.04 -2.66 -4.15
C LEU A 88 5.21 -1.67 -3.00
N MET A 89 4.21 -1.52 -2.15
CA MET A 89 4.33 -0.68 -0.96
C MET A 89 5.39 -1.22 -0.01
N ILE A 90 5.40 -2.53 0.22
CA ILE A 90 6.40 -3.16 1.07
C ILE A 90 7.80 -2.97 0.46
N GLN A 91 7.92 -3.16 -0.85
CA GLN A 91 9.18 -2.96 -1.56
C GLN A 91 9.66 -1.52 -1.42
N GLY A 92 8.77 -0.54 -1.57
CA GLY A 92 9.11 0.87 -1.40
C GLY A 92 9.55 1.18 0.02
N ALA A 93 8.89 0.58 1.01
CA ALA A 93 9.26 0.74 2.41
C ALA A 93 10.65 0.18 2.68
N ASP A 94 10.97 -0.98 2.12
CA ASP A 94 12.29 -1.59 2.28
C ASP A 94 13.40 -0.80 1.59
N SER A 95 13.06 -0.04 0.56
CA SER A 95 14.02 0.79 -0.19
C SER A 95 14.29 2.11 0.51
N SER A 96 13.55 2.45 1.56
CA SER A 96 13.75 3.69 2.29
C SER A 96 15.11 3.68 2.98
N THR A 97 15.78 4.83 2.98
CA THR A 97 17.04 4.99 3.69
C THR A 97 16.87 4.88 5.20
N LEU A 98 15.66 5.01 5.70
CA LEU A 98 15.36 4.91 7.13
C LEU A 98 14.93 3.50 7.54
N ALA A 99 14.79 2.57 6.59
CA ALA A 99 14.40 1.21 6.90
C ALA A 99 15.50 0.52 7.72
N GLN A 100 15.13 -0.02 8.87
CA GLN A 100 16.08 -0.64 9.78
C GLN A 100 16.10 -2.15 9.69
N ASN A 101 15.03 -2.74 9.22
CA ASN A 101 14.92 -4.18 9.07
C ASN A 101 14.55 -4.51 7.65
N THR A 102 15.30 -5.42 7.05
CA THR A 102 15.06 -5.84 5.67
C THR A 102 14.47 -7.24 5.59
N HIS A 103 13.87 -7.72 6.68
CA HIS A 103 13.20 -9.00 6.64
C HIS A 103 11.94 -8.93 5.78
N CYS A 104 11.64 -10.03 5.10
CA CYS A 104 10.48 -10.11 4.23
C CYS A 104 9.21 -10.11 5.06
N ILE A 105 8.26 -9.26 4.66
CA ILE A 105 6.94 -9.25 5.24
C ILE A 105 6.07 -10.16 4.38
N GLU A 106 5.48 -11.18 5.00
CA GLU A 106 4.60 -12.09 4.29
C GLU A 106 3.25 -11.41 4.03
N ILE A 107 2.76 -11.51 2.80
CA ILE A 107 1.43 -11.05 2.46
C ILE A 107 0.47 -12.22 2.60
N VAL A 108 -0.42 -12.13 3.60
CA VAL A 108 -1.43 -13.16 3.85
C VAL A 108 -2.69 -12.81 3.05
N GLU A 109 -3.12 -13.72 2.17
CA GLU A 109 -4.33 -13.49 1.36
C GLU A 109 -5.57 -13.87 2.15
N GLN A 110 -6.56 -13.01 2.11
CA GLN A 110 -7.83 -13.20 2.80
C GLN A 110 -9.00 -12.98 1.85
N GLY A 111 -9.76 -14.05 1.59
CA GLY A 111 -10.88 -14.00 0.64
C GLY A 111 -11.97 -13.01 1.02
N LEU A 112 -12.13 -12.70 2.30
CA LEU A 112 -13.14 -11.74 2.74
C LEU A 112 -12.89 -10.32 2.25
N LEU A 113 -11.67 -10.02 1.77
CA LEU A 113 -11.34 -8.71 1.24
C LEU A 113 -11.58 -8.59 -0.27
N VAL A 114 -12.13 -9.62 -0.92
CA VAL A 114 -12.36 -9.58 -2.38
C VAL A 114 -13.33 -8.48 -2.75
N GLU A 115 -14.46 -8.38 -2.08
CA GLU A 115 -15.46 -7.36 -2.43
C GLU A 115 -14.96 -5.93 -2.23
N PRO A 116 -14.35 -5.58 -1.08
CA PRO A 116 -13.75 -4.24 -0.97
C PRO A 116 -12.58 -4.02 -1.93
N GLY A 117 -11.94 -5.09 -2.39
CA GLY A 117 -10.79 -4.98 -3.29
C GLY A 117 -9.65 -4.24 -2.63
N SER A 118 -9.30 -4.62 -1.41
CA SER A 118 -8.40 -3.86 -0.57
C SER A 118 -7.38 -4.75 0.13
N PHE A 119 -6.51 -4.12 0.87
CA PHE A 119 -5.56 -4.80 1.73
C PHE A 119 -5.36 -4.00 3.03
N VAL A 120 -4.79 -4.63 4.02
CA VAL A 120 -4.63 -4.07 5.36
C VAL A 120 -3.16 -4.15 5.75
N LEU A 121 -2.64 -3.06 6.25
CA LEU A 121 -1.29 -2.98 6.79
C LEU A 121 -1.35 -2.65 8.27
N ASP A 122 -0.70 -3.46 9.08
CA ASP A 122 -0.47 -3.11 10.47
C ASP A 122 0.89 -2.43 10.57
N ILE A 123 0.90 -1.21 11.05
CA ILE A 123 2.10 -0.41 11.19
C ILE A 123 2.32 -0.08 12.67
N LYS A 124 3.55 -0.17 13.10
CA LYS A 124 3.94 0.09 14.46
C LYS A 124 5.19 0.95 14.47
N GLN A 125 5.52 1.44 15.63
CA GLN A 125 6.79 2.14 15.80
C GLN A 125 7.94 1.23 15.35
N ALA A 126 8.81 1.78 14.56
CA ALA A 126 9.95 1.06 14.00
C ALA A 126 10.92 0.62 15.10
#